data_da3e3bf9ea0be9d07850c5bb0b65404f
#
_entry.id   da3e3bf9ea0be9d07850c5bb0b65404f
#
_cell.length_a   1.000
_cell.length_b   1.000
_cell.length_c   1.000
_cell.angle_alpha   90.00
_cell.angle_beta   90.00
_cell.angle_gamma   90.00
#
_symmetry.space_group_name_H-M   'P 1'
#
loop_
_entity.id
_entity.type
_entity.pdbx_description
1 polymer ?
#
loop_
_entity_poly.entity_id
_entity_poly.type
_entity_poly.pdbx_seq_one_letter_code
_entity_poly.pdbx_strand_id
1 'polypeptide(L)'
;MLLVIAAFLVPRASSAPLRPRRIPDQARAGNPVNPGCITKGAPKEGTLNVHLICHSHDDVGWLKTVDQYYYGANNSIQHAGVQYIIDTVVEQCLLNPDRKFTYVEQAFFHRWWTEQTESMKKTVRGLVKRGQLQFINGGWSMHDEACTHYVSMIENTAFGHRFLKEEFDYVPTVGWQIDPFGHSATQASLLSAEVGFDALYFARIDWQEAQVRTAQRSMEMIWQGSSSLGPDATVFTGAHTLSFSVQKYKY
;
A
#
# COMPACT_ATOMS: atom_id res chain seq x y z
N MET A 1 -9.34 -5.10 15.69
CA MET A 1 -9.31 -4.57 14.31
C MET A 1 -8.77 -3.15 14.38
N LEU A 2 -7.55 -2.95 13.93
CA LEU A 2 -6.97 -1.61 13.86
C LEU A 2 -7.35 -1.04 12.48
N LEU A 3 -8.37 -0.21 12.43
CA LEU A 3 -8.67 0.59 11.24
C LEU A 3 -7.72 1.78 11.26
N VAL A 4 -6.70 1.76 10.41
CA VAL A 4 -5.80 2.90 10.26
C VAL A 4 -6.37 3.79 9.16
N ILE A 5 -6.66 5.03 9.53
CA ILE A 5 -7.11 6.06 8.59
C ILE A 5 -5.94 7.03 8.41
N ALA A 6 -5.35 7.03 7.22
CA ALA A 6 -4.35 8.03 6.86
C ALA A 6 -5.04 9.21 6.17
N ALA A 7 -4.85 10.42 6.68
CA ALA A 7 -5.36 11.66 6.09
C ALA A 7 -4.21 12.47 5.51
N PHE A 8 -4.31 12.84 4.25
CA PHE A 8 -3.28 13.59 3.55
C PHE A 8 -3.73 15.03 3.31
N LEU A 9 -2.86 15.96 3.64
CA LEU A 9 -2.95 17.36 3.24
C LEU A 9 -2.03 17.55 2.03
N VAL A 10 -2.57 17.77 0.85
CA VAL A 10 -1.76 18.08 -0.34
C VAL A 10 -1.58 19.59 -0.41
N PRO A 11 -0.37 20.13 -0.16
CA PRO A 11 -0.08 21.53 -0.38
C PRO A 11 0.02 21.83 -1.88
N ARG A 12 -0.22 23.06 -2.24
CA ARG A 12 -0.08 23.58 -3.59
C ARG A 12 1.38 23.44 -4.05
N ALA A 13 1.68 22.52 -4.94
CA ALA A 13 2.95 22.47 -5.61
C ALA A 13 3.02 23.58 -6.67
N SER A 14 3.80 24.61 -6.39
CA SER A 14 4.31 25.54 -7.39
C SER A 14 5.61 24.96 -7.93
N SER A 15 5.56 24.27 -9.05
CA SER A 15 6.76 24.01 -9.86
C SER A 15 6.35 23.39 -11.20
N ALA A 16 7.21 23.59 -12.21
CA ALA A 16 7.05 23.05 -13.54
C ALA A 16 6.67 21.58 -13.55
N PRO A 17 5.82 21.12 -14.48
CA PRO A 17 5.38 19.74 -14.52
C PRO A 17 6.58 18.83 -14.70
N LEU A 18 6.87 18.01 -13.68
CA LEU A 18 7.75 16.86 -13.82
C LEU A 18 7.14 16.00 -14.93
N ARG A 19 7.88 15.82 -16.02
CA ARG A 19 7.46 14.88 -17.05
C ARG A 19 7.53 13.49 -16.41
N PRO A 20 6.38 12.79 -16.26
CA PRO A 20 6.42 11.42 -15.79
C PRO A 20 7.28 10.61 -16.78
N ARG A 21 8.11 9.73 -16.22
CA ARG A 21 8.82 8.72 -17.03
C ARG A 21 7.79 8.07 -17.94
N ARG A 22 7.97 8.16 -19.27
CA ARG A 22 7.17 7.37 -20.20
C ARG A 22 7.60 5.91 -20.01
N ILE A 23 6.87 5.18 -19.18
CA ILE A 23 6.82 3.73 -19.33
C ILE A 23 6.38 3.52 -20.80
N PRO A 24 7.08 2.69 -21.57
CA PRO A 24 6.70 2.45 -22.97
C PRO A 24 5.18 2.20 -23.02
N ASP A 25 4.48 2.88 -23.91
CA ASP A 25 3.01 2.84 -24.01
C ASP A 25 2.44 1.41 -24.10
N GLN A 26 3.27 0.44 -24.48
CA GLN A 26 2.91 -0.99 -24.49
C GLN A 26 2.69 -1.59 -23.10
N ALA A 27 3.31 -1.07 -22.03
CA ALA A 27 3.07 -1.56 -20.66
C ALA A 27 1.79 -0.96 -20.05
N ARG A 28 1.36 0.21 -20.55
CA ARG A 28 0.13 0.88 -20.11
C ARG A 28 -1.10 0.52 -20.94
N ALA A 29 -0.92 0.11 -22.19
CA ALA A 29 -2.00 -0.14 -23.13
C ALA A 29 -2.85 -1.40 -22.85
N GLY A 30 -2.49 -2.19 -21.87
CA GLY A 30 -3.14 -3.46 -21.56
C GLY A 30 -3.74 -3.60 -20.16
N ASN A 31 -3.77 -2.55 -19.32
CA ASN A 31 -4.31 -2.70 -17.97
C ASN A 31 -5.64 -1.93 -17.79
N PRO A 32 -6.78 -2.50 -18.20
CA PRO A 32 -8.08 -1.87 -18.01
C PRO A 32 -8.56 -1.93 -16.54
N VAL A 33 -7.81 -2.57 -15.63
CA VAL A 33 -8.29 -2.93 -14.30
C VAL A 33 -7.67 -2.10 -13.19
N ASN A 34 -6.61 -1.33 -13.46
CA ASN A 34 -6.16 -0.33 -12.47
C ASN A 34 -6.80 1.03 -12.80
N PRO A 35 -7.96 1.35 -12.19
CA PRO A 35 -8.65 2.60 -12.48
C PRO A 35 -7.92 3.83 -11.93
N GLY A 36 -6.67 3.69 -11.49
CA GLY A 36 -5.97 4.73 -10.75
C GLY A 36 -6.64 5.02 -9.41
N CYS A 37 -6.11 5.93 -8.65
CA CYS A 37 -6.76 6.40 -7.43
C CYS A 37 -8.09 7.07 -7.82
N ILE A 38 -9.20 6.32 -7.77
CA ILE A 38 -10.53 6.88 -8.02
C ILE A 38 -10.91 7.73 -6.81
N THR A 39 -10.51 8.98 -6.86
CA THR A 39 -11.11 9.98 -5.98
C THR A 39 -12.51 10.32 -6.51
N LYS A 40 -13.49 10.43 -5.64
CA LYS A 40 -14.78 11.02 -6.02
C LYS A 40 -14.58 12.53 -6.25
N GLY A 41 -14.32 12.90 -7.47
CA GLY A 41 -14.14 14.27 -7.90
C GLY A 41 -12.67 14.72 -7.98
N ALA A 42 -12.41 15.69 -8.83
CA ALA A 42 -11.11 16.36 -8.89
C ALA A 42 -10.89 17.22 -7.64
N PRO A 43 -9.63 17.36 -7.17
CA PRO A 43 -9.32 18.30 -6.11
C PRO A 43 -9.86 19.69 -6.42
N LYS A 44 -10.55 20.31 -5.47
CA LYS A 44 -11.11 21.64 -5.63
C LYS A 44 -10.06 22.67 -5.20
N GLU A 45 -9.71 23.57 -6.11
CA GLU A 45 -8.80 24.67 -5.80
C GLU A 45 -9.36 25.57 -4.69
N GLY A 46 -8.50 25.99 -3.77
CA GLY A 46 -8.88 26.87 -2.65
C GLY A 46 -9.60 26.16 -1.49
N THR A 47 -9.77 24.85 -1.54
CA THR A 47 -10.38 24.07 -0.47
C THR A 47 -9.40 23.04 0.11
N LEU A 48 -9.65 22.63 1.36
CA LEU A 48 -8.95 21.50 1.95
C LEU A 48 -9.47 20.21 1.30
N ASN A 49 -8.57 19.47 0.66
CA ASN A 49 -8.87 18.14 0.10
C ASN A 49 -8.34 17.08 1.07
N VAL A 50 -9.23 16.24 1.60
CA VAL A 50 -8.88 15.18 2.55
C VAL A 50 -9.03 13.83 1.85
N HIS A 51 -7.95 13.05 1.83
CA HIS A 51 -7.93 11.70 1.30
C HIS A 51 -7.90 10.72 2.46
N LEU A 52 -8.91 9.87 2.57
CA LEU A 52 -9.01 8.80 3.57
C LEU A 52 -8.68 7.48 2.89
N ILE A 53 -7.60 6.84 3.34
CA ILE A 53 -7.16 5.54 2.84
C ILE A 53 -7.44 4.51 3.92
N CYS A 54 -8.52 3.75 3.73
CA CYS A 54 -8.89 2.65 4.62
C CYS A 54 -8.02 1.44 4.28
N HIS A 55 -7.24 0.97 5.24
CA HIS A 55 -6.35 -0.19 5.07
C HIS A 55 -6.18 -0.96 6.38
N SER A 56 -5.58 -2.14 6.30
CA SER A 56 -5.02 -2.88 7.41
C SER A 56 -3.49 -2.92 7.30
N HIS A 57 -2.85 -3.32 8.39
CA HIS A 57 -1.44 -3.71 8.41
C HIS A 57 -1.37 -5.05 9.13
N ASP A 58 -1.01 -6.08 8.37
CA ASP A 58 -1.09 -7.47 8.81
C ASP A 58 0.30 -8.12 8.68
N ASP A 59 1.05 -8.14 9.79
CA ASP A 59 2.37 -8.78 9.82
C ASP A 59 2.28 -10.26 9.46
N VAL A 60 3.10 -10.69 8.51
CA VAL A 60 3.19 -12.09 8.09
C VAL A 60 4.06 -12.85 9.07
N GLY A 61 3.57 -12.94 10.29
CA GLY A 61 4.25 -13.44 11.48
C GLY A 61 5.04 -12.34 12.22
N TRP A 62 4.81 -12.20 13.53
CA TRP A 62 5.52 -11.32 14.44
C TRP A 62 5.49 -11.86 15.86
N LEU A 63 4.52 -11.47 16.69
CA LEU A 63 4.33 -11.99 18.06
C LEU A 63 3.66 -13.37 18.06
N LYS A 64 2.96 -13.67 17.00
CA LYS A 64 2.32 -14.96 16.72
C LYS A 64 2.85 -15.51 15.39
N THR A 65 2.66 -16.81 15.18
CA THR A 65 2.96 -17.42 13.88
C THR A 65 1.98 -16.92 12.80
N VAL A 66 2.33 -17.08 11.52
CA VAL A 66 1.45 -16.75 10.40
C VAL A 66 0.08 -17.41 10.54
N ASP A 67 0.05 -18.71 10.90
CA ASP A 67 -1.20 -19.44 11.11
C ASP A 67 -2.04 -18.83 12.23
N GLN A 68 -1.40 -18.48 13.35
CA GLN A 68 -2.09 -17.89 14.49
C GLN A 68 -2.67 -16.51 14.16
N TYR A 69 -1.97 -15.70 13.35
CA TYR A 69 -2.52 -14.46 12.83
C TYR A 69 -3.70 -14.70 11.90
N TYR A 70 -3.59 -15.68 10.99
CA TYR A 70 -4.65 -15.96 10.05
C TYR A 70 -5.94 -16.41 10.71
N TYR A 71 -5.84 -17.42 11.60
CA TYR A 71 -7.00 -18.00 12.29
C TYR A 71 -7.48 -17.24 13.52
N GLY A 72 -6.73 -16.27 14.01
CA GLY A 72 -7.08 -15.55 15.22
C GLY A 72 -6.85 -16.35 16.51
N ALA A 73 -5.87 -17.26 16.50
CA ALA A 73 -5.48 -17.99 17.70
C ALA A 73 -4.58 -17.15 18.62
N ASN A 74 -4.40 -17.62 19.88
CA ASN A 74 -3.54 -16.96 20.89
C ASN A 74 -3.84 -15.46 21.09
N ASN A 75 -5.11 -15.12 21.21
CA ASN A 75 -5.58 -13.74 21.37
C ASN A 75 -5.11 -13.07 22.68
N SER A 76 -4.64 -13.85 23.66
CA SER A 76 -3.97 -13.33 24.86
C SER A 76 -2.62 -12.66 24.55
N ILE A 77 -1.95 -13.05 23.45
CA ILE A 77 -0.71 -12.42 22.99
C ILE A 77 -1.05 -11.16 22.20
N GLN A 78 -1.90 -11.31 21.17
CA GLN A 78 -2.38 -10.20 20.34
C GLN A 78 -3.73 -10.55 19.73
N HIS A 79 -4.69 -9.63 19.85
CA HIS A 79 -6.03 -9.82 19.34
C HIS A 79 -6.07 -9.53 17.83
N ALA A 80 -5.89 -10.55 17.00
CA ALA A 80 -5.91 -10.43 15.54
C ALA A 80 -6.31 -11.76 14.88
N GLY A 81 -7.11 -11.67 13.81
CA GLY A 81 -7.51 -12.78 12.97
C GLY A 81 -7.76 -12.29 11.56
N VAL A 82 -6.75 -12.44 10.68
CA VAL A 82 -6.72 -11.78 9.37
C VAL A 82 -7.82 -12.28 8.44
N GLN A 83 -8.17 -13.58 8.47
CA GLN A 83 -9.28 -14.10 7.68
C GLN A 83 -10.58 -13.33 7.95
N TYR A 84 -10.87 -13.00 9.20
CA TYR A 84 -12.09 -12.26 9.58
C TYR A 84 -12.02 -10.79 9.17
N ILE A 85 -10.82 -10.21 9.10
CA ILE A 85 -10.63 -8.86 8.55
C ILE A 85 -11.02 -8.86 7.07
N ILE A 86 -10.51 -9.82 6.29
CA ILE A 86 -10.81 -9.91 4.86
C ILE A 86 -12.29 -10.19 4.63
N ASP A 87 -12.89 -11.15 5.35
CA ASP A 87 -14.32 -11.44 5.29
C ASP A 87 -15.16 -10.18 5.53
N THR A 88 -14.85 -9.46 6.62
CA THR A 88 -15.55 -8.23 6.98
C THR A 88 -15.40 -7.15 5.92
N VAL A 89 -14.20 -6.97 5.38
CA VAL A 89 -13.92 -5.98 4.32
C VAL A 89 -14.76 -6.29 3.07
N VAL A 90 -14.76 -7.54 2.63
CA VAL A 90 -15.54 -7.96 1.46
C VAL A 90 -17.03 -7.72 1.68
N GLU A 91 -17.57 -8.14 2.83
CA GLU A 91 -18.97 -7.89 3.20
C GLU A 91 -19.31 -6.40 3.20
N GLN A 92 -18.48 -5.57 3.84
CA GLN A 92 -18.72 -4.14 3.94
C GLN A 92 -18.65 -3.43 2.58
N CYS A 93 -17.78 -3.86 1.68
CA CYS A 93 -17.74 -3.36 0.30
C CYS A 93 -18.99 -3.77 -0.49
N LEU A 94 -19.55 -4.96 -0.24
CA LEU A 94 -20.78 -5.41 -0.88
C LEU A 94 -22.02 -4.66 -0.39
N LEU A 95 -22.08 -4.33 0.89
CA LEU A 95 -23.19 -3.59 1.50
C LEU A 95 -23.31 -2.15 1.01
N ASN A 96 -22.19 -1.53 0.59
CA ASN A 96 -22.21 -0.14 0.14
C ASN A 96 -21.17 0.09 -0.97
N PRO A 97 -21.62 0.49 -2.18
CA PRO A 97 -20.71 0.71 -3.32
C PRO A 97 -19.74 1.87 -3.13
N ASP A 98 -19.98 2.75 -2.16
CA ASP A 98 -19.10 3.87 -1.84
C ASP A 98 -17.93 3.48 -0.92
N ARG A 99 -18.00 2.34 -0.26
CA ARG A 99 -16.92 1.85 0.60
C ARG A 99 -15.78 1.33 -0.24
N LYS A 100 -14.58 1.71 0.15
CA LYS A 100 -13.33 1.29 -0.47
C LYS A 100 -12.36 0.81 0.58
N PHE A 101 -11.55 -0.14 0.20
CA PHE A 101 -10.49 -0.67 1.05
C PHE A 101 -9.24 -0.96 0.24
N THR A 102 -8.09 -0.74 0.85
CA THR A 102 -6.78 -0.99 0.26
C THR A 102 -6.08 -2.09 1.04
N TYR A 103 -5.72 -3.17 0.37
CA TYR A 103 -5.06 -4.33 0.97
C TYR A 103 -3.61 -4.43 0.53
N VAL A 104 -2.74 -4.94 1.40
CA VAL A 104 -1.28 -4.91 1.22
C VAL A 104 -0.68 -6.30 1.12
N GLU A 105 -0.73 -7.11 2.18
CA GLU A 105 0.05 -8.34 2.35
C GLU A 105 -0.58 -9.53 1.61
N GLN A 106 0.00 -9.88 0.45
CA GLN A 106 -0.61 -10.91 -0.40
C GLN A 106 -0.52 -12.33 0.19
N ALA A 107 0.36 -12.59 1.15
CA ALA A 107 0.45 -13.88 1.83
C ALA A 107 -0.88 -14.30 2.46
N PHE A 108 -1.51 -13.38 3.19
CA PHE A 108 -2.81 -13.65 3.81
C PHE A 108 -3.95 -13.62 2.80
N PHE A 109 -3.91 -12.67 1.86
CA PHE A 109 -4.97 -12.56 0.86
C PHE A 109 -4.99 -13.79 -0.07
N HIS A 110 -3.82 -14.27 -0.50
CA HIS A 110 -3.71 -15.50 -1.29
C HIS A 110 -4.25 -16.71 -0.53
N ARG A 111 -3.88 -16.85 0.75
CA ARG A 111 -4.39 -17.95 1.58
C ARG A 111 -5.91 -17.90 1.66
N TRP A 112 -6.48 -16.76 2.02
CA TRP A 112 -7.91 -16.55 2.06
C TRP A 112 -8.56 -16.82 0.69
N TRP A 113 -7.95 -16.36 -0.39
CA TRP A 113 -8.41 -16.55 -1.76
C TRP A 113 -8.51 -18.01 -2.16
N THR A 114 -7.52 -18.83 -1.82
CA THR A 114 -7.51 -20.25 -2.16
C THR A 114 -8.61 -21.05 -1.44
N GLU A 115 -9.08 -20.57 -0.31
CA GLU A 115 -10.16 -21.17 0.47
C GLU A 115 -11.56 -20.75 -0.04
N GLN A 116 -11.65 -19.79 -0.95
CA GLN A 116 -12.95 -19.27 -1.41
C GLN A 116 -13.59 -20.12 -2.50
N THR A 117 -14.93 -20.12 -2.49
CA THR A 117 -15.72 -20.70 -3.58
C THR A 117 -15.57 -19.88 -4.87
N GLU A 118 -15.81 -20.50 -6.03
CA GLU A 118 -15.75 -19.78 -7.31
C GLU A 118 -16.78 -18.63 -7.38
N SER A 119 -17.92 -18.75 -6.72
CA SER A 119 -18.90 -17.68 -6.59
C SER A 119 -18.32 -16.48 -5.83
N MET A 120 -17.64 -16.71 -4.71
CA MET A 120 -16.99 -15.66 -3.93
C MET A 120 -15.85 -15.05 -4.71
N LYS A 121 -15.01 -15.84 -5.36
CA LYS A 121 -13.93 -15.35 -6.24
C LYS A 121 -14.46 -14.43 -7.33
N LYS A 122 -15.56 -14.80 -7.99
CA LYS A 122 -16.23 -13.95 -8.99
C LYS A 122 -16.69 -12.62 -8.38
N THR A 123 -17.26 -12.67 -7.19
CA THR A 123 -17.69 -11.49 -6.44
C THR A 123 -16.54 -10.56 -6.14
N VAL A 124 -15.44 -11.08 -5.61
CA VAL A 124 -14.25 -10.29 -5.25
C VAL A 124 -13.56 -9.70 -6.49
N ARG A 125 -13.45 -10.46 -7.58
CA ARG A 125 -12.99 -9.89 -8.86
C ARG A 125 -13.85 -8.70 -9.30
N GLY A 126 -15.15 -8.76 -9.03
CA GLY A 126 -16.09 -7.65 -9.24
C GLY A 126 -15.76 -6.42 -8.37
N LEU A 127 -15.43 -6.62 -7.09
CA LEU A 127 -15.02 -5.54 -6.19
C LEU A 127 -13.71 -4.87 -6.66
N VAL A 128 -12.74 -5.67 -7.07
CA VAL A 128 -11.46 -5.16 -7.62
C VAL A 128 -11.71 -4.37 -8.90
N LYS A 129 -12.49 -4.92 -9.83
CA LYS A 129 -12.82 -4.24 -11.11
C LYS A 129 -13.53 -2.90 -10.91
N ARG A 130 -14.35 -2.77 -9.87
CA ARG A 130 -15.03 -1.50 -9.53
C ARG A 130 -14.17 -0.55 -8.71
N GLY A 131 -12.96 -0.96 -8.32
CA GLY A 131 -12.07 -0.16 -7.47
C GLY A 131 -12.56 0.00 -6.03
N GLN A 132 -13.42 -0.89 -5.54
CA GLN A 132 -13.80 -0.94 -4.13
C GLN A 132 -12.75 -1.65 -3.28
N LEU A 133 -12.19 -2.75 -3.78
CA LEU A 133 -11.00 -3.40 -3.21
C LEU A 133 -9.83 -3.09 -4.13
N GLN A 134 -8.78 -2.52 -3.57
CA GLN A 134 -7.56 -2.16 -4.27
C GLN A 134 -6.35 -2.82 -3.60
N PHE A 135 -5.30 -3.09 -4.37
CA PHE A 135 -4.05 -3.60 -3.85
C PHE A 135 -2.96 -2.53 -3.97
N ILE A 136 -2.22 -2.33 -2.90
CA ILE A 136 -1.11 -1.40 -2.82
C ILE A 136 0.14 -2.18 -2.37
N ASN A 137 1.32 -1.75 -2.78
CA ASN A 137 2.57 -2.50 -2.62
C ASN A 137 2.57 -3.85 -3.37
N GLY A 138 1.69 -4.74 -3.01
CA GLY A 138 1.42 -5.99 -3.72
C GLY A 138 2.43 -7.11 -3.48
N GLY A 139 3.41 -6.92 -2.62
CA GLY A 139 4.34 -7.96 -2.22
C GLY A 139 3.69 -9.03 -1.34
N TRP A 140 4.39 -10.17 -1.17
CA TRP A 140 3.93 -11.24 -0.30
C TRP A 140 3.80 -10.77 1.15
N SER A 141 4.77 -9.97 1.61
CA SER A 141 4.74 -9.21 2.85
C SER A 141 5.27 -7.80 2.61
N MET A 142 5.10 -6.91 3.59
CA MET A 142 5.85 -5.65 3.63
C MET A 142 7.32 -5.96 3.96
N HIS A 143 8.25 -5.25 3.34
CA HIS A 143 9.67 -5.50 3.57
C HIS A 143 10.14 -4.88 4.89
N ASP A 144 10.97 -5.61 5.65
CA ASP A 144 11.99 -4.98 6.47
C ASP A 144 13.08 -4.49 5.50
N GLU A 145 13.48 -3.23 5.61
CA GLU A 145 14.43 -2.63 4.68
C GLU A 145 15.87 -2.62 5.20
N ALA A 146 16.07 -2.99 6.47
CA ALA A 146 17.37 -2.98 7.14
C ALA A 146 18.08 -4.34 7.13
N CYS A 147 17.33 -5.43 7.37
CA CYS A 147 17.90 -6.75 7.61
C CYS A 147 17.81 -7.70 6.42
N THR A 148 16.96 -7.39 5.44
CA THR A 148 16.67 -8.29 4.31
C THR A 148 17.68 -8.14 3.18
N HIS A 149 17.96 -9.26 2.51
CA HIS A 149 18.75 -9.24 1.28
C HIS A 149 17.88 -8.83 0.09
N TYR A 150 18.39 -7.99 -0.80
CA TYR A 150 17.61 -7.42 -1.91
C TYR A 150 17.02 -8.47 -2.86
N VAL A 151 17.67 -9.61 -3.05
CA VAL A 151 17.13 -10.71 -3.87
C VAL A 151 15.83 -11.25 -3.26
N SER A 152 15.80 -11.47 -1.95
CA SER A 152 14.60 -11.93 -1.25
C SER A 152 13.47 -10.88 -1.32
N MET A 153 13.81 -9.60 -1.29
CA MET A 153 12.83 -8.52 -1.46
C MET A 153 12.23 -8.52 -2.88
N ILE A 154 13.06 -8.74 -3.91
CA ILE A 154 12.60 -8.87 -5.29
C ILE A 154 11.68 -10.08 -5.45
N GLU A 155 12.07 -11.24 -4.91
CA GLU A 155 11.25 -12.45 -4.97
C GLU A 155 9.92 -12.30 -4.23
N ASN A 156 9.94 -11.70 -3.04
CA ASN A 156 8.75 -11.37 -2.26
C ASN A 156 7.76 -10.51 -3.08
N THR A 157 8.29 -9.46 -3.72
CA THR A 157 7.49 -8.57 -4.57
C THR A 157 6.96 -9.31 -5.79
N ALA A 158 7.83 -10.02 -6.52
CA ALA A 158 7.46 -10.75 -7.73
C ALA A 158 6.40 -11.82 -7.48
N PHE A 159 6.46 -12.49 -6.32
CA PHE A 159 5.50 -13.52 -5.96
C PHE A 159 4.09 -12.94 -5.79
N GLY A 160 3.97 -11.86 -5.05
CA GLY A 160 2.68 -11.19 -4.86
C GLY A 160 2.14 -10.56 -6.15
N HIS A 161 3.01 -9.89 -6.92
CA HIS A 161 2.61 -9.27 -8.20
C HIS A 161 2.14 -10.29 -9.23
N ARG A 162 2.80 -11.47 -9.30
CA ARG A 162 2.37 -12.56 -10.18
C ARG A 162 0.97 -13.02 -9.83
N PHE A 163 0.70 -13.28 -8.55
CA PHE A 163 -0.62 -13.68 -8.08
C PHE A 163 -1.69 -12.64 -8.46
N LEU A 164 -1.42 -11.35 -8.19
CA LEU A 164 -2.36 -10.28 -8.54
C LEU A 164 -2.61 -10.17 -10.03
N LYS A 165 -1.56 -10.37 -10.84
CA LYS A 165 -1.68 -10.34 -12.30
C LYS A 165 -2.50 -11.53 -12.83
N GLU A 166 -2.24 -12.74 -12.34
CA GLU A 166 -2.91 -13.97 -12.78
C GLU A 166 -4.39 -13.98 -12.39
N GLU A 167 -4.72 -13.60 -11.15
CA GLU A 167 -6.08 -13.72 -10.63
C GLU A 167 -6.98 -12.51 -10.92
N PHE A 168 -6.40 -11.31 -11.03
CA PHE A 168 -7.15 -10.06 -11.12
C PHE A 168 -6.77 -9.20 -12.33
N ASP A 169 -5.77 -9.59 -13.12
CA ASP A 169 -5.12 -8.73 -14.13
C ASP A 169 -4.71 -7.36 -13.54
N TYR A 170 -4.27 -7.37 -12.29
CA TYR A 170 -3.96 -6.18 -11.50
C TYR A 170 -2.45 -5.97 -11.38
N VAL A 171 -2.00 -4.75 -11.56
CA VAL A 171 -0.61 -4.33 -11.34
C VAL A 171 -0.61 -3.18 -10.34
N PRO A 172 -0.06 -3.36 -9.14
CA PRO A 172 0.11 -2.26 -8.20
C PRO A 172 0.99 -1.16 -8.77
N THR A 173 0.62 0.09 -8.54
CA THR A 173 1.37 1.27 -9.00
C THR A 173 1.85 2.16 -7.87
N VAL A 174 1.57 1.77 -6.63
CA VAL A 174 1.95 2.53 -5.44
C VAL A 174 2.62 1.61 -4.45
N GLY A 175 3.82 1.97 -4.02
CA GLY A 175 4.55 1.33 -2.93
C GLY A 175 4.04 1.80 -1.57
N TRP A 176 4.02 0.90 -0.59
CA TRP A 176 3.46 1.14 0.73
C TRP A 176 4.30 0.48 1.81
N GLN A 177 5.08 1.26 2.54
CA GLN A 177 6.04 0.81 3.55
C GLN A 177 5.82 1.58 4.85
N ILE A 178 4.64 1.39 5.47
CA ILE A 178 4.21 2.22 6.61
C ILE A 178 4.82 1.78 7.95
N ASP A 179 5.28 0.55 8.06
CA ASP A 179 5.82 0.03 9.32
C ASP A 179 7.34 -0.07 9.40
N PRO A 180 8.12 -0.23 8.30
CA PRO A 180 9.56 -0.20 8.38
C PRO A 180 10.08 1.04 9.11
N PHE A 181 11.02 0.80 10.03
CA PHE A 181 11.57 1.83 10.93
C PHE A 181 12.98 2.27 10.49
N GLY A 182 13.12 2.49 9.24
CA GLY A 182 14.26 2.90 8.44
C GLY A 182 13.97 2.53 6.98
N HIS A 183 14.45 3.34 6.04
CA HIS A 183 14.13 3.17 4.63
C HIS A 183 15.41 3.13 3.81
N SER A 184 15.51 2.15 2.89
CA SER A 184 16.68 1.96 2.08
C SER A 184 16.53 2.56 0.69
N ALA A 185 17.64 3.07 0.14
CA ALA A 185 17.71 3.51 -1.24
C ALA A 185 17.41 2.37 -2.24
N THR A 186 17.66 1.12 -1.84
CA THR A 186 17.30 -0.06 -2.63
C THR A 186 15.78 -0.22 -2.77
N GLN A 187 15.02 0.05 -1.70
CA GLN A 187 13.56 0.05 -1.79
C GLN A 187 13.06 1.14 -2.74
N ALA A 188 13.63 2.33 -2.67
CA ALA A 188 13.24 3.44 -3.55
C ALA A 188 13.63 3.18 -5.02
N SER A 189 14.80 2.62 -5.28
CA SER A 189 15.27 2.35 -6.65
C SER A 189 14.70 1.04 -7.21
N LEU A 190 15.19 -0.12 -6.75
CA LEU A 190 14.87 -1.41 -7.35
C LEU A 190 13.42 -1.84 -7.10
N LEU A 191 12.88 -1.56 -5.92
CA LEU A 191 11.57 -2.06 -5.50
C LEU A 191 10.45 -1.02 -5.58
N SER A 192 10.74 0.14 -6.16
CA SER A 192 9.73 1.17 -6.41
C SER A 192 9.88 1.75 -7.82
N ALA A 193 10.96 2.46 -8.11
CA ALA A 193 11.18 3.08 -9.42
C ALA A 193 11.29 2.05 -10.56
N GLU A 194 12.12 1.01 -10.38
CA GLU A 194 12.32 -0.04 -11.41
C GLU A 194 11.11 -0.97 -11.54
N VAL A 195 10.37 -1.23 -10.46
CA VAL A 195 9.08 -1.95 -10.52
C VAL A 195 8.03 -1.15 -11.28
N GLY A 196 8.20 0.16 -11.40
CA GLY A 196 7.32 1.06 -12.11
C GLY A 196 6.21 1.64 -11.25
N PHE A 197 6.45 1.78 -9.96
CA PHE A 197 5.52 2.51 -9.10
C PHE A 197 5.51 4.00 -9.44
N ASP A 198 4.32 4.58 -9.45
CA ASP A 198 4.13 6.02 -9.59
C ASP A 198 4.52 6.77 -8.31
N ALA A 199 4.38 6.10 -7.16
CA ALA A 199 4.68 6.68 -5.84
C ALA A 199 5.11 5.61 -4.83
N LEU A 200 5.87 6.04 -3.82
CA LEU A 200 6.19 5.26 -2.62
C LEU A 200 5.76 6.05 -1.38
N TYR A 201 5.01 5.41 -0.50
CA TYR A 201 4.62 5.99 0.78
C TYR A 201 5.17 5.19 1.95
N PHE A 202 5.64 5.92 2.97
CA PHE A 202 6.06 5.35 4.25
C PHE A 202 5.65 6.26 5.42
N ALA A 203 5.66 5.73 6.64
CA ALA A 203 5.12 6.44 7.79
C ALA A 203 6.14 6.71 8.89
N ARG A 204 7.10 5.82 9.08
CA ARG A 204 8.09 5.97 10.14
C ARG A 204 9.33 6.64 9.59
N ILE A 205 9.65 7.82 10.15
CA ILE A 205 10.90 8.54 9.91
C ILE A 205 11.46 9.03 11.25
N ASP A 206 12.70 9.45 11.27
CA ASP A 206 13.30 10.08 12.44
C ASP A 206 12.44 11.25 12.91
N TRP A 207 12.26 11.35 14.22
CA TRP A 207 11.36 12.36 14.79
C TRP A 207 11.85 13.79 14.58
N GLN A 208 13.16 14.03 14.57
CA GLN A 208 13.76 15.35 14.30
C GLN A 208 13.55 15.71 12.83
N GLU A 209 13.75 14.76 11.92
CA GLU A 209 13.46 14.94 10.50
C GLU A 209 11.97 15.23 10.27
N ALA A 210 11.09 14.50 10.95
CA ALA A 210 9.65 14.72 10.87
C ALA A 210 9.27 16.15 11.30
N GLN A 211 9.87 16.66 12.39
CA GLN A 211 9.62 18.03 12.83
C GLN A 211 10.08 19.06 11.79
N VAL A 212 11.29 18.90 11.24
CA VAL A 212 11.84 19.79 10.24
C VAL A 212 10.98 19.76 8.97
N ARG A 213 10.67 18.57 8.45
CA ARG A 213 9.86 18.42 7.24
C ARG A 213 8.45 18.96 7.41
N THR A 214 7.84 18.76 8.57
CA THR A 214 6.52 19.32 8.87
C THR A 214 6.56 20.85 8.86
N ALA A 215 7.54 21.46 9.52
CA ALA A 215 7.71 22.90 9.55
C ALA A 215 7.98 23.50 8.16
N GLN A 216 8.76 22.80 7.34
CA GLN A 216 9.12 23.19 5.98
C GLN A 216 8.06 22.79 4.93
N ARG A 217 7.04 22.01 5.30
CA ARG A 217 6.05 21.42 4.37
C ARG A 217 6.70 20.61 3.25
N SER A 218 7.67 19.76 3.61
CA SER A 218 8.47 18.92 2.70
C SER A 218 8.34 17.44 3.00
N MET A 219 7.13 16.99 3.40
CA MET A 219 6.83 15.58 3.61
C MET A 219 6.72 14.81 2.29
N GLU A 220 6.42 15.49 1.22
CA GLU A 220 6.43 14.96 -0.13
C GLU A 220 7.71 15.40 -0.85
N MET A 221 8.32 14.45 -1.56
CA MET A 221 9.60 14.65 -2.23
C MET A 221 9.75 13.75 -3.45
N ILE A 222 10.70 14.08 -4.31
CA ILE A 222 11.22 13.16 -5.32
C ILE A 222 12.47 12.51 -4.74
N TRP A 223 12.42 11.21 -4.57
CA TRP A 223 13.56 10.45 -4.07
C TRP A 223 14.31 9.79 -5.21
N GLN A 224 15.55 10.19 -5.40
CA GLN A 224 16.49 9.51 -6.29
C GLN A 224 17.20 8.40 -5.50
N GLY A 225 16.71 7.17 -5.64
CA GLY A 225 17.18 6.02 -4.86
C GLY A 225 18.54 5.49 -5.28
N SER A 226 19.06 5.88 -6.46
CA SER A 226 20.37 5.45 -6.93
C SER A 226 21.01 6.53 -7.79
N SER A 227 22.23 6.93 -7.41
CA SER A 227 23.02 7.89 -8.19
C SER A 227 23.54 7.28 -9.49
N SER A 228 23.85 5.98 -9.51
CA SER A 228 24.37 5.27 -10.68
C SER A 228 23.30 4.99 -11.75
N LEU A 229 22.04 4.82 -11.34
CA LEU A 229 20.91 4.65 -12.26
C LEU A 229 20.32 6.01 -12.70
N GLY A 230 20.75 7.09 -12.08
CA GLY A 230 20.34 8.43 -12.48
C GLY A 230 18.83 8.70 -12.31
N PRO A 231 18.23 9.48 -13.25
CA PRO A 231 16.82 9.87 -13.17
C PRO A 231 15.83 8.69 -13.23
N ASP A 232 16.27 7.56 -13.78
CA ASP A 232 15.43 6.37 -13.90
C ASP A 232 15.13 5.73 -12.54
N ALA A 233 15.98 5.95 -11.55
CA ALA A 233 15.78 5.49 -10.17
C ALA A 233 15.09 6.54 -9.29
N THR A 234 14.24 7.38 -9.85
CA THR A 234 13.46 8.37 -9.10
C THR A 234 12.03 7.93 -8.91
N VAL A 235 11.49 8.18 -7.73
CA VAL A 235 10.09 7.92 -7.39
C VAL A 235 9.52 9.07 -6.56
N PHE A 236 8.28 9.45 -6.84
CA PHE A 236 7.56 10.36 -5.93
C PHE A 236 7.38 9.66 -4.58
N THR A 237 7.70 10.35 -3.51
CA THR A 237 7.70 9.75 -2.18
C THR A 237 6.96 10.64 -1.20
N GLY A 238 6.07 10.05 -0.42
CA GLY A 238 5.39 10.72 0.67
C GLY A 238 5.77 10.10 2.02
N ALA A 239 6.32 10.92 2.91
CA ALA A 239 6.53 10.56 4.30
C ALA A 239 5.32 11.03 5.12
N HIS A 240 4.60 10.10 5.74
CA HIS A 240 3.44 10.45 6.53
C HIS A 240 3.78 10.34 8.02
N THR A 241 3.64 11.43 8.74
CA THR A 241 3.54 11.33 10.20
C THR A 241 2.16 10.78 10.52
N LEU A 242 2.05 9.46 10.57
CA LEU A 242 0.94 8.84 11.24
C LEU A 242 1.07 9.20 12.71
N SER A 243 0.36 10.19 13.18
CA SER A 243 0.01 10.23 14.58
C SER A 243 -0.92 9.04 14.79
N PHE A 244 -0.35 7.87 15.09
CA PHE A 244 -1.11 6.76 15.63
C PHE A 244 -1.61 7.21 17.01
N SER A 245 -2.72 7.89 17.04
CA SER A 245 -3.51 7.89 18.27
C SER A 245 -4.10 6.49 18.36
N VAL A 246 -3.33 5.57 18.96
CA VAL A 246 -3.86 4.31 19.45
C VAL A 246 -4.83 4.70 20.55
N GLN A 247 -6.07 4.95 20.19
CA GLN A 247 -7.14 4.98 21.15
C GLN A 247 -7.24 3.55 21.72
N LYS A 248 -6.62 3.35 22.88
CA LYS A 248 -6.83 2.14 23.65
C LYS A 248 -8.31 2.13 24.06
N TYR A 249 -9.14 1.45 23.32
CA TYR A 249 -10.45 1.09 23.82
C TYR A 249 -10.21 0.06 24.91
N LYS A 250 -10.39 0.49 26.17
CA LYS A 250 -10.64 -0.43 27.28
C LYS A 250 -12.06 -0.94 27.07
N TYR A 251 -12.18 -2.21 26.79
CA TYR A 251 -13.42 -2.97 26.96
C TYR A 251 -13.44 -3.54 28.37
#